data_db483c3578f81f0a34591f43bc48cb63
#
_entry.id   db483c3578f81f0a34591f43bc48cb63
#
_cell.length_a   1.000
_cell.length_b   1.000
_cell.length_c   1.000
_cell.angle_alpha   90.00
_cell.angle_beta   90.00
_cell.angle_gamma   90.00
#
_symmetry.space_group_name_H-M   'P 1'
#
loop_
_entity.id
_entity.type
_entity.pdbx_description
1 polymer ?
#
loop_
_entity_poly.entity_id
_entity_poly.type
_entity_poly.pdbx_seq_one_letter_code
_entity_poly.pdbx_strand_id
1 'polypeptide(L)'
;MREYSIAAVPADGIGPEVIAAGVQALEALQKRLGDVKFNVKTFDWGSDYYRKHGAMMPADGLATLKKFDAIYFGAVGAPDVPDHITLWGLRLPICQGFDQYANVRPTRILPGITSPLRHAGPGDLDWVIVRENSEGEYAGCGGRVHRGLPEEVGTEVAIFTRVGVQRIMRYAFKLAQSRPRKLLCVVTKSNAQRHGMVMWDEIAEEVSKEFPDVTWDKMLVDAMTVRMTLKPQSLDTIVATNLHADILSDLAGALAGSLGVAPTANIDPERRFPSMFEPIHGSAFDITGKGIANPVASFWTASQMLDHLGETEASARLMRAVEKVTGAGITTPDVGGTATTKDVTAAVVEAIHSSNV
;
A
#
# COMPACT_ATOMS: atom_id res chain seq x y z
N MET A 1 11.58 -26.74 -7.67
CA MET A 1 10.69 -25.65 -8.12
C MET A 1 10.06 -25.08 -6.86
N ARG A 2 10.21 -23.78 -6.60
CA ARG A 2 9.55 -23.08 -5.49
C ARG A 2 8.10 -22.83 -5.89
N GLU A 3 7.17 -23.11 -5.01
CA GLU A 3 5.74 -22.93 -5.29
C GLU A 3 5.11 -22.01 -4.24
N TYR A 4 4.30 -21.06 -4.67
CA TYR A 4 3.58 -20.12 -3.82
C TYR A 4 2.09 -20.14 -4.17
N SER A 5 1.25 -20.18 -3.13
CA SER A 5 -0.21 -20.05 -3.23
C SER A 5 -0.60 -18.59 -2.97
N ILE A 6 -1.26 -17.97 -3.93
CA ILE A 6 -1.65 -16.55 -3.86
C ILE A 6 -3.17 -16.46 -3.93
N ALA A 7 -3.77 -15.81 -2.93
CA ALA A 7 -5.19 -15.46 -2.94
C ALA A 7 -5.38 -14.12 -3.64
N ALA A 8 -5.91 -14.11 -4.85
CA ALA A 8 -6.29 -12.89 -5.54
C ALA A 8 -7.70 -12.47 -5.14
N VAL A 9 -7.85 -11.26 -4.59
CA VAL A 9 -9.13 -10.64 -4.21
C VAL A 9 -9.27 -9.33 -4.97
N PRO A 10 -9.73 -9.36 -6.24
CA PRO A 10 -9.84 -8.15 -7.09
C PRO A 10 -10.78 -7.10 -6.53
N ALA A 11 -11.86 -7.53 -5.89
CA ALA A 11 -12.94 -6.78 -5.28
C ALA A 11 -13.64 -5.83 -6.28
N ASP A 12 -13.53 -4.48 -6.12
CA ASP A 12 -14.46 -3.54 -6.74
C ASP A 12 -13.81 -2.67 -7.82
N GLY A 13 -14.66 -2.07 -8.66
CA GLY A 13 -14.26 -1.03 -9.61
C GLY A 13 -13.21 -1.46 -10.62
N ILE A 14 -12.05 -0.77 -10.63
CA ILE A 14 -10.91 -1.12 -11.49
C ILE A 14 -10.08 -2.30 -10.94
N GLY A 15 -10.35 -2.76 -9.72
CA GLY A 15 -9.63 -3.86 -9.08
C GLY A 15 -9.50 -5.12 -9.96
N PRO A 16 -10.59 -5.63 -10.56
CA PRO A 16 -10.53 -6.78 -11.48
C PRO A 16 -9.58 -6.57 -12.66
N GLU A 17 -9.56 -5.37 -13.25
CA GLU A 17 -8.73 -5.03 -14.39
C GLU A 17 -7.24 -5.00 -14.03
N VAL A 18 -6.88 -4.31 -12.95
CA VAL A 18 -5.47 -4.16 -12.55
C VAL A 18 -4.88 -5.42 -11.93
N ILE A 19 -5.69 -6.22 -11.21
CA ILE A 19 -5.24 -7.50 -10.66
C ILE A 19 -5.03 -8.53 -11.80
N ALA A 20 -5.93 -8.56 -12.78
CA ALA A 20 -5.72 -9.43 -13.96
C ALA A 20 -4.41 -9.07 -14.70
N ALA A 21 -4.07 -7.79 -14.81
CA ALA A 21 -2.79 -7.34 -15.36
C ALA A 21 -1.59 -7.85 -14.51
N GLY A 22 -1.67 -7.70 -13.19
CA GLY A 22 -0.64 -8.20 -12.27
C GLY A 22 -0.45 -9.73 -12.34
N VAL A 23 -1.53 -10.49 -12.45
CA VAL A 23 -1.47 -11.94 -12.62
C VAL A 23 -0.75 -12.32 -13.93
N GLN A 24 -1.03 -11.62 -15.05
CA GLN A 24 -0.31 -11.84 -16.30
C GLN A 24 1.21 -11.58 -16.16
N ALA A 25 1.60 -10.58 -15.39
CA ALA A 25 3.01 -10.32 -15.09
C ALA A 25 3.65 -11.44 -14.26
N LEU A 26 2.95 -11.98 -13.27
CA LEU A 26 3.40 -13.14 -12.48
C LEU A 26 3.55 -14.39 -13.37
N GLU A 27 2.62 -14.65 -14.28
CA GLU A 27 2.71 -15.75 -15.26
C GLU A 27 3.90 -15.59 -16.20
N ALA A 28 4.18 -14.37 -16.65
CA ALA A 28 5.34 -14.08 -17.49
C ALA A 28 6.66 -14.33 -16.73
N LEU A 29 6.74 -13.89 -15.47
CA LEU A 29 7.88 -14.16 -14.59
C LEU A 29 8.09 -15.67 -14.37
N GLN A 30 7.02 -16.41 -14.08
CA GLN A 30 7.06 -17.86 -13.93
C GLN A 30 7.65 -18.54 -15.17
N LYS A 31 7.18 -18.16 -16.37
CA LYS A 31 7.69 -18.69 -17.63
C LYS A 31 9.15 -18.31 -17.87
N ARG A 32 9.55 -17.10 -17.51
CA ARG A 32 10.90 -16.59 -17.72
C ARG A 32 11.93 -17.22 -16.79
N LEU A 33 11.59 -17.43 -15.52
CA LEU A 33 12.49 -17.96 -14.50
C LEU A 33 12.54 -19.50 -14.54
N GLY A 34 11.42 -20.17 -14.74
CA GLY A 34 11.34 -21.63 -14.92
C GLY A 34 11.47 -22.47 -13.64
N ASP A 35 11.87 -21.87 -12.51
CA ASP A 35 12.11 -22.56 -11.24
C ASP A 35 11.17 -22.09 -10.10
N VAL A 36 10.24 -21.19 -10.41
CA VAL A 36 9.19 -20.69 -9.52
C VAL A 36 7.82 -20.92 -10.14
N LYS A 37 6.82 -21.18 -9.30
CA LYS A 37 5.42 -21.34 -9.69
C LYS A 37 4.49 -20.55 -8.77
N PHE A 38 3.59 -19.76 -9.37
CA PHE A 38 2.57 -19.00 -8.66
C PHE A 38 1.19 -19.64 -8.91
N ASN A 39 0.63 -20.25 -7.86
CA ASN A 39 -0.70 -20.85 -7.90
C ASN A 39 -1.71 -19.78 -7.43
N VAL A 40 -2.26 -19.01 -8.37
CA VAL A 40 -3.19 -17.93 -8.09
C VAL A 40 -4.62 -18.46 -8.05
N LYS A 41 -5.32 -18.22 -6.93
CA LYS A 41 -6.76 -18.48 -6.79
C LYS A 41 -7.51 -17.17 -6.61
N THR A 42 -8.45 -16.89 -7.51
CA THR A 42 -9.28 -15.68 -7.45
C THR A 42 -10.55 -15.92 -6.62
N PHE A 43 -10.90 -14.90 -5.82
CA PHE A 43 -12.12 -14.85 -5.01
C PHE A 43 -13.00 -13.69 -5.50
N ASP A 44 -14.29 -13.93 -5.60
CA ASP A 44 -15.31 -12.98 -6.04
C ASP A 44 -15.90 -12.13 -4.90
N TRP A 45 -15.06 -11.83 -3.89
CA TRP A 45 -15.46 -11.05 -2.72
C TRP A 45 -15.40 -9.55 -3.04
N GLY A 46 -16.29 -8.78 -2.42
CA GLY A 46 -16.43 -7.36 -2.66
C GLY A 46 -17.89 -6.92 -2.65
N SER A 47 -18.16 -5.79 -3.25
CA SER A 47 -19.51 -5.20 -3.26
C SER A 47 -20.55 -6.03 -4.03
N ASP A 48 -20.14 -6.73 -5.10
CA ASP A 48 -21.02 -7.67 -5.80
C ASP A 48 -21.39 -8.88 -4.95
N TYR A 49 -20.45 -9.38 -4.16
CA TYR A 49 -20.72 -10.42 -3.19
C TYR A 49 -21.67 -9.93 -2.09
N TYR A 50 -21.44 -8.69 -1.59
CA TYR A 50 -22.31 -8.06 -0.61
C TYR A 50 -23.76 -7.92 -1.10
N ARG A 51 -23.99 -7.50 -2.34
CA ARG A 51 -25.36 -7.39 -2.91
C ARG A 51 -26.09 -8.72 -2.93
N LYS A 52 -25.36 -9.82 -3.09
CA LYS A 52 -25.94 -11.18 -3.16
C LYS A 52 -26.13 -11.82 -1.80
N HIS A 53 -25.23 -11.54 -0.85
CA HIS A 53 -25.11 -12.32 0.39
C HIS A 53 -25.24 -11.49 1.67
N GLY A 54 -25.26 -10.16 1.58
CA GLY A 54 -25.31 -9.27 2.75
C GLY A 54 -23.99 -9.15 3.53
N ALA A 55 -22.90 -9.68 3.00
CA ALA A 55 -21.56 -9.61 3.58
C ALA A 55 -20.54 -9.41 2.46
N MET A 56 -19.41 -8.76 2.73
CA MET A 56 -18.36 -8.49 1.72
C MET A 56 -17.50 -9.73 1.40
N MET A 57 -17.48 -10.72 2.30
CA MET A 57 -16.84 -12.03 2.15
C MET A 57 -17.59 -13.08 3.00
N PRO A 58 -17.38 -14.38 2.76
CA PRO A 58 -17.97 -15.45 3.60
C PRO A 58 -17.49 -15.37 5.06
N ALA A 59 -18.28 -15.93 5.97
CA ALA A 59 -17.94 -15.98 7.39
C ALA A 59 -16.61 -16.72 7.69
N ASP A 60 -16.23 -17.69 6.84
CA ASP A 60 -14.97 -18.43 6.91
C ASP A 60 -13.85 -17.80 6.04
N GLY A 61 -14.05 -16.57 5.54
CA GLY A 61 -13.12 -15.88 4.63
C GLY A 61 -11.70 -15.82 5.17
N LEU A 62 -11.51 -15.41 6.43
CA LEU A 62 -10.19 -15.39 7.06
C LEU A 62 -9.56 -16.80 7.18
N ALA A 63 -10.36 -17.80 7.58
CA ALA A 63 -9.87 -19.17 7.67
C ALA A 63 -9.48 -19.73 6.29
N THR A 64 -10.14 -19.27 5.23
CA THR A 64 -9.81 -19.60 3.85
C THR A 64 -8.50 -18.93 3.43
N LEU A 65 -8.36 -17.60 3.64
CA LEU A 65 -7.16 -16.84 3.28
C LEU A 65 -5.91 -17.29 4.04
N LYS A 66 -6.05 -17.74 5.29
CA LYS A 66 -4.93 -18.24 6.11
C LYS A 66 -4.16 -19.40 5.46
N LYS A 67 -4.72 -20.07 4.47
CA LYS A 67 -4.11 -21.20 3.77
C LYS A 67 -3.18 -20.78 2.63
N PHE A 68 -3.07 -19.49 2.34
CA PHE A 68 -2.27 -18.94 1.27
C PHE A 68 -0.98 -18.31 1.81
N ASP A 69 0.04 -18.21 0.96
CA ASP A 69 1.32 -17.58 1.30
C ASP A 69 1.24 -16.05 1.24
N ALA A 70 0.37 -15.53 0.37
CA ALA A 70 0.13 -14.09 0.23
C ALA A 70 -1.29 -13.81 -0.28
N ILE A 71 -1.76 -12.59 -0.02
CA ILE A 71 -3.03 -12.06 -0.55
C ILE A 71 -2.70 -10.92 -1.51
N TYR A 72 -3.20 -11.02 -2.75
CA TYR A 72 -3.08 -10.00 -3.78
C TYR A 72 -4.44 -9.33 -3.97
N PHE A 73 -4.56 -8.12 -3.44
CA PHE A 73 -5.83 -7.41 -3.30
C PHE A 73 -5.94 -6.28 -4.32
N GLY A 74 -7.13 -6.04 -4.86
CA GLY A 74 -7.38 -4.97 -5.82
C GLY A 74 -7.80 -3.67 -5.14
N ALA A 75 -9.09 -3.35 -5.18
CA ALA A 75 -9.64 -2.16 -4.59
C ALA A 75 -11.03 -2.42 -4.00
N VAL A 76 -11.42 -1.68 -2.97
CA VAL A 76 -12.71 -1.84 -2.31
C VAL A 76 -13.48 -0.53 -2.28
N GLY A 77 -14.80 -0.62 -2.42
CA GLY A 77 -15.73 0.50 -2.42
C GLY A 77 -16.58 0.55 -3.67
N ALA A 78 -17.89 0.76 -3.51
CA ALA A 78 -18.84 0.93 -4.61
C ALA A 78 -19.78 2.11 -4.30
N PRO A 79 -20.22 2.89 -5.31
CA PRO A 79 -21.02 4.10 -5.09
C PRO A 79 -22.36 3.87 -4.38
N ASP A 80 -22.90 2.68 -4.48
CA ASP A 80 -24.19 2.26 -3.90
C ASP A 80 -24.04 1.47 -2.58
N VAL A 81 -22.82 1.22 -2.12
CA VAL A 81 -22.56 0.54 -0.85
C VAL A 81 -21.76 1.48 0.08
N PRO A 82 -22.26 1.81 1.27
CA PRO A 82 -21.58 2.74 2.17
C PRO A 82 -20.16 2.31 2.52
N ASP A 83 -19.22 3.25 2.58
CA ASP A 83 -17.79 2.99 2.81
C ASP A 83 -17.52 2.25 4.13
N HIS A 84 -18.32 2.53 5.17
CA HIS A 84 -18.21 1.79 6.44
C HIS A 84 -18.65 0.32 6.33
N ILE A 85 -19.33 -0.09 5.26
CA ILE A 85 -19.64 -1.50 4.97
C ILE A 85 -18.51 -2.11 4.14
N THR A 86 -18.10 -1.44 3.08
CA THR A 86 -17.12 -1.99 2.15
C THR A 86 -15.75 -2.17 2.81
N LEU A 87 -15.24 -1.12 3.46
CA LEU A 87 -13.94 -1.14 4.12
C LEU A 87 -13.92 -2.05 5.35
N TRP A 88 -14.93 -1.90 6.24
CA TRP A 88 -15.06 -2.69 7.47
C TRP A 88 -15.55 -4.11 7.25
N GLY A 89 -16.09 -4.43 6.08
CA GLY A 89 -16.57 -5.78 5.74
C GLY A 89 -15.53 -6.65 5.04
N LEU A 90 -14.43 -6.08 4.51
CA LEU A 90 -13.45 -6.85 3.74
C LEU A 90 -12.00 -6.51 4.13
N ARG A 91 -11.54 -5.30 3.79
CA ARG A 91 -10.12 -4.94 3.92
C ARG A 91 -9.65 -4.90 5.38
N LEU A 92 -10.36 -4.16 6.23
CA LEU A 92 -9.98 -4.05 7.65
C LEU A 92 -10.04 -5.37 8.41
N PRO A 93 -11.07 -6.23 8.26
CA PRO A 93 -11.05 -7.56 8.87
C PRO A 93 -9.87 -8.43 8.46
N ILE A 94 -9.40 -8.33 7.21
CA ILE A 94 -8.20 -9.06 6.76
C ILE A 94 -6.96 -8.50 7.47
N CYS A 95 -6.75 -7.18 7.45
CA CYS A 95 -5.61 -6.55 8.10
C CYS A 95 -5.56 -6.85 9.60
N GLN A 96 -6.69 -6.66 10.29
CA GLN A 96 -6.79 -6.86 11.74
C GLN A 96 -6.72 -8.34 12.12
N GLY A 97 -7.45 -9.21 11.41
CA GLY A 97 -7.50 -10.64 11.68
C GLY A 97 -6.16 -11.35 11.46
N PHE A 98 -5.31 -10.81 10.61
CA PHE A 98 -3.96 -11.32 10.35
C PHE A 98 -2.84 -10.47 10.98
N ASP A 99 -3.20 -9.57 11.88
CA ASP A 99 -2.24 -8.69 12.58
C ASP A 99 -1.20 -8.06 11.64
N GLN A 100 -1.65 -7.61 10.46
CA GLN A 100 -0.84 -6.95 9.44
C GLN A 100 -0.55 -5.51 9.89
N TYR A 101 0.18 -5.34 10.99
CA TYR A 101 0.32 -4.06 11.68
C TYR A 101 1.27 -3.09 11.00
N ALA A 102 2.13 -3.55 10.09
CA ALA A 102 3.02 -2.69 9.32
C ALA A 102 2.50 -2.52 7.89
N ASN A 103 2.09 -1.29 7.55
CA ASN A 103 1.73 -0.97 6.18
C ASN A 103 2.88 -0.18 5.54
N VAL A 104 3.41 -0.71 4.43
CA VAL A 104 4.63 -0.20 3.78
C VAL A 104 4.30 0.33 2.40
N ARG A 105 4.53 1.63 2.21
CA ARG A 105 4.17 2.39 1.00
C ARG A 105 5.41 3.04 0.40
N PRO A 106 6.17 2.36 -0.47
CA PRO A 106 7.26 2.98 -1.20
C PRO A 106 6.70 3.96 -2.24
N THR A 107 7.37 5.08 -2.39
CA THR A 107 6.97 6.12 -3.34
C THR A 107 8.21 6.70 -3.99
N ARG A 108 8.28 6.66 -5.31
CA ARG A 108 9.35 7.29 -6.10
C ARG A 108 8.83 7.72 -7.47
N ILE A 109 9.47 8.71 -8.06
CA ILE A 109 9.20 9.11 -9.43
C ILE A 109 9.83 8.05 -10.35
N LEU A 110 8.98 7.34 -11.10
CA LEU A 110 9.45 6.35 -12.07
C LEU A 110 9.94 7.04 -13.36
N PRO A 111 10.88 6.44 -14.11
CA PRO A 111 11.28 6.94 -15.42
C PRO A 111 10.06 7.15 -16.34
N GLY A 112 10.00 8.29 -17.03
CA GLY A 112 8.89 8.64 -17.91
C GLY A 112 7.63 9.19 -17.21
N ILE A 113 7.58 9.18 -15.89
CA ILE A 113 6.48 9.80 -15.11
C ILE A 113 6.86 11.21 -14.70
N THR A 114 5.93 12.15 -14.91
CA THR A 114 6.12 13.57 -14.55
C THR A 114 5.55 13.85 -13.17
N SER A 115 6.39 14.39 -12.28
CA SER A 115 5.95 14.91 -10.99
C SER A 115 5.31 16.31 -11.15
N PRO A 116 4.29 16.66 -10.34
CA PRO A 116 3.80 18.04 -10.26
C PRO A 116 4.79 19.00 -9.60
N LEU A 117 5.84 18.50 -8.97
CA LEU A 117 6.93 19.32 -8.43
C LEU A 117 7.79 19.88 -9.56
N ARG A 118 7.96 21.20 -9.60
CA ARG A 118 8.56 21.94 -10.73
C ARG A 118 9.93 21.42 -11.20
N HIS A 119 10.74 20.89 -10.30
CA HIS A 119 12.14 20.52 -10.59
C HIS A 119 12.47 19.09 -10.10
N ALA A 120 11.47 18.25 -9.83
CA ALA A 120 11.69 16.89 -9.37
C ALA A 120 11.59 15.88 -10.53
N GLY A 121 12.54 14.97 -10.57
CA GLY A 121 12.61 13.84 -11.49
C GLY A 121 12.97 12.54 -10.77
N PRO A 122 13.23 11.45 -11.52
CA PRO A 122 13.69 10.20 -10.95
C PRO A 122 14.91 10.39 -10.04
N GLY A 123 14.81 9.89 -8.80
CA GLY A 123 15.85 10.02 -7.77
C GLY A 123 15.68 11.18 -6.80
N ASP A 124 14.89 12.22 -7.12
CA ASP A 124 14.63 13.35 -6.21
C ASP A 124 13.59 13.02 -5.15
N LEU A 125 12.71 12.06 -5.44
CA LEU A 125 11.70 11.53 -4.55
C LEU A 125 11.84 10.01 -4.55
N ASP A 126 12.31 9.48 -3.43
CA ASP A 126 12.45 8.05 -3.14
C ASP A 126 12.27 7.85 -1.64
N TRP A 127 11.02 7.60 -1.23
CA TRP A 127 10.62 7.45 0.15
C TRP A 127 9.95 6.11 0.40
N VAL A 128 9.96 5.71 1.66
CA VAL A 128 9.09 4.63 2.16
C VAL A 128 8.31 5.16 3.37
N ILE A 129 7.00 5.20 3.25
CA ILE A 129 6.12 5.53 4.37
C ILE A 129 5.73 4.24 5.06
N VAL A 130 6.03 4.16 6.36
CA VAL A 130 5.62 3.08 7.27
C VAL A 130 4.42 3.57 8.06
N ARG A 131 3.26 3.00 7.77
CA ARG A 131 1.99 3.30 8.43
C ARG A 131 1.74 2.25 9.52
N GLU A 132 1.48 2.69 10.75
CA GLU A 132 0.85 1.84 11.74
C GLU A 132 -0.54 1.43 11.22
N ASN A 133 -0.88 0.15 11.22
CA ASN A 133 -2.03 -0.36 10.46
C ASN A 133 -3.10 -1.05 11.32
N SER A 134 -3.00 -0.98 12.63
CA SER A 134 -3.88 -1.72 13.55
C SER A 134 -4.60 -0.86 14.59
N GLU A 135 -4.13 0.34 14.83
CA GLU A 135 -4.58 1.24 15.90
C GLU A 135 -4.97 2.63 15.35
N GLY A 136 -4.96 3.63 16.22
CA GLY A 136 -5.33 5.00 15.90
C GLY A 136 -6.82 5.18 15.72
N GLU A 137 -7.19 6.02 14.79
CA GLU A 137 -8.58 6.34 14.44
C GLU A 137 -9.30 5.14 13.78
N TYR A 138 -8.54 4.23 13.18
CA TYR A 138 -9.06 3.00 12.56
C TYR A 138 -9.23 1.84 13.56
N ALA A 139 -9.05 2.08 14.86
CA ALA A 139 -9.33 1.09 15.89
C ALA A 139 -10.84 0.76 16.04
N GLY A 140 -11.70 1.61 15.46
CA GLY A 140 -13.15 1.40 15.49
C GLY A 140 -13.78 1.62 16.86
N CYS A 141 -13.13 2.39 17.73
CA CYS A 141 -13.64 2.72 19.05
C CYS A 141 -14.40 4.04 19.04
N GLY A 142 -15.67 4.00 19.41
CA GLY A 142 -16.52 5.17 19.43
C GLY A 142 -17.98 4.81 19.57
N GLY A 143 -18.83 5.78 19.33
CA GLY A 143 -20.27 5.56 19.40
C GLY A 143 -21.09 6.72 18.86
N ARG A 144 -22.38 6.46 18.68
CA ARG A 144 -23.32 7.45 18.19
C ARG A 144 -24.63 7.34 18.97
N VAL A 145 -25.06 8.45 19.57
CA VAL A 145 -26.29 8.54 20.38
C VAL A 145 -27.22 9.61 19.81
N HIS A 146 -28.49 9.55 20.16
CA HIS A 146 -29.57 10.45 19.69
C HIS A 146 -29.67 10.51 18.15
N ARG A 147 -29.48 9.37 17.46
CA ARG A 147 -29.51 9.29 15.98
C ARG A 147 -30.80 9.86 15.39
N GLY A 148 -30.65 10.77 14.44
CA GLY A 148 -31.75 11.43 13.77
C GLY A 148 -32.42 12.56 14.55
N LEU A 149 -31.90 12.93 15.71
CA LEU A 149 -32.36 14.07 16.52
C LEU A 149 -31.37 15.25 16.40
N PRO A 150 -31.83 16.51 16.65
CA PRO A 150 -30.94 17.67 16.65
C PRO A 150 -29.75 17.57 17.64
N GLU A 151 -29.91 16.81 18.72
CA GLU A 151 -28.91 16.56 19.75
C GLU A 151 -28.01 15.35 19.45
N GLU A 152 -27.98 14.91 18.21
CA GLU A 152 -27.17 13.77 17.83
C GLU A 152 -25.68 14.01 18.09
N VAL A 153 -25.02 13.02 18.73
CA VAL A 153 -23.59 13.06 19.05
C VAL A 153 -22.91 11.82 18.46
N GLY A 154 -21.83 12.05 17.71
CA GLY A 154 -20.89 11.02 17.29
C GLY A 154 -19.55 11.20 18.02
N THR A 155 -18.95 10.10 18.45
CA THR A 155 -17.62 10.07 19.05
C THR A 155 -16.75 9.05 18.34
N GLU A 156 -15.50 9.45 18.04
CA GLU A 156 -14.44 8.56 17.58
C GLU A 156 -13.26 8.67 18.55
N VAL A 157 -12.71 7.55 18.97
CA VAL A 157 -11.59 7.49 19.91
C VAL A 157 -10.39 6.88 19.23
N ALA A 158 -9.33 7.67 19.05
CA ALA A 158 -8.05 7.18 18.61
C ALA A 158 -7.36 6.42 19.74
N ILE A 159 -6.98 5.17 19.49
CA ILE A 159 -6.33 4.29 20.47
C ILE A 159 -4.87 4.11 20.08
N PHE A 160 -3.97 4.36 21.03
CA PHE A 160 -2.54 4.11 20.88
C PHE A 160 -2.08 3.28 22.07
N THR A 161 -1.62 2.05 21.82
CA THR A 161 -1.05 1.21 22.87
C THR A 161 0.48 1.27 22.80
N ARG A 162 1.14 1.15 23.96
CA ARG A 162 2.60 1.10 24.00
C ARG A 162 3.14 -0.04 23.12
N VAL A 163 2.50 -1.21 23.15
CA VAL A 163 2.90 -2.38 22.34
C VAL A 163 2.79 -2.08 20.84
N GLY A 164 1.66 -1.52 20.39
CA GLY A 164 1.44 -1.17 18.99
C GLY A 164 2.44 -0.13 18.49
N VAL A 165 2.66 0.92 19.29
CA VAL A 165 3.63 1.98 18.95
C VAL A 165 5.07 1.45 18.93
N GLN A 166 5.46 0.64 19.92
CA GLN A 166 6.83 0.08 19.95
C GLN A 166 7.11 -0.83 18.76
N ARG A 167 6.18 -1.70 18.38
CA ARG A 167 6.39 -2.64 17.28
C ARG A 167 6.52 -1.92 15.93
N ILE A 168 5.70 -0.91 15.67
CA ILE A 168 5.81 -0.15 14.42
C ILE A 168 7.07 0.73 14.38
N MET A 169 7.47 1.31 15.51
CA MET A 169 8.73 2.06 15.61
C MET A 169 9.93 1.17 15.31
N ARG A 170 10.04 -0.03 15.95
CA ARG A 170 11.12 -0.98 15.66
C ARG A 170 11.14 -1.40 14.19
N TYR A 171 9.96 -1.65 13.61
CA TYR A 171 9.86 -1.96 12.20
C TYR A 171 10.41 -0.82 11.33
N ALA A 172 10.00 0.43 11.59
CA ALA A 172 10.43 1.60 10.83
C ALA A 172 11.94 1.87 10.98
N PHE A 173 12.49 1.79 12.19
CA PHE A 173 13.92 1.93 12.42
C PHE A 173 14.72 0.83 11.71
N LYS A 174 14.27 -0.43 11.78
CA LYS A 174 14.91 -1.55 11.07
C LYS A 174 14.87 -1.36 9.56
N LEU A 175 13.75 -0.88 9.02
CA LEU A 175 13.63 -0.56 7.60
C LEU A 175 14.57 0.59 7.21
N ALA A 176 14.59 1.66 7.97
CA ALA A 176 15.53 2.78 7.74
C ALA A 176 17.00 2.31 7.79
N GLN A 177 17.34 1.44 8.75
CA GLN A 177 18.69 0.85 8.88
C GLN A 177 19.10 0.06 7.63
N SER A 178 18.15 -0.60 6.95
CA SER A 178 18.41 -1.37 5.73
C SER A 178 18.58 -0.49 4.48
N ARG A 179 18.12 0.77 4.51
CA ARG A 179 18.23 1.71 3.39
C ARG A 179 19.61 2.42 3.41
N PRO A 180 20.15 2.76 2.23
CA PRO A 180 21.52 3.34 2.14
C PRO A 180 21.72 4.62 2.95
N ARG A 181 20.69 5.47 3.07
CA ARG A 181 20.76 6.77 3.75
C ARG A 181 20.57 6.66 5.26
N LYS A 182 19.93 5.60 5.75
CA LYS A 182 19.64 5.36 7.17
C LYS A 182 18.98 6.57 7.86
N LEU A 183 18.01 7.20 7.18
CA LEU A 183 17.28 8.34 7.69
C LEU A 183 15.84 7.94 8.02
N LEU A 184 15.36 8.33 9.20
CA LEU A 184 13.99 8.13 9.63
C LEU A 184 13.38 9.46 10.09
N CYS A 185 12.22 9.82 9.55
CA CYS A 185 11.41 10.91 10.08
C CYS A 185 10.17 10.35 10.80
N VAL A 186 10.04 10.65 12.08
CA VAL A 186 8.90 10.26 12.91
C VAL A 186 7.84 11.36 12.86
N VAL A 187 6.71 11.07 12.24
CA VAL A 187 5.60 12.03 12.14
C VAL A 187 4.73 11.96 13.38
N THR A 188 4.38 13.13 13.90
CA THR A 188 3.62 13.28 15.15
C THR A 188 2.65 14.47 15.06
N LYS A 189 1.77 14.58 16.05
CA LYS A 189 0.97 15.78 16.35
C LYS A 189 0.89 16.03 17.86
N SER A 190 1.99 15.80 18.57
CA SER A 190 2.07 15.88 20.04
C SER A 190 1.79 17.26 20.62
N ASN A 191 1.91 18.31 19.82
CA ASN A 191 1.50 19.67 20.24
C ASN A 191 -0.03 19.84 20.36
N ALA A 192 -0.83 18.93 19.80
CA ALA A 192 -2.30 18.93 19.87
C ALA A 192 -2.84 17.69 20.61
N GLN A 193 -2.33 16.51 20.27
CA GLN A 193 -2.75 15.23 20.87
C GLN A 193 -1.79 14.83 22.00
N ARG A 194 -1.94 15.52 23.12
CA ARG A 194 -0.97 15.53 24.24
C ARG A 194 -0.82 14.21 25.02
N HIS A 195 -1.63 13.20 24.77
CA HIS A 195 -1.53 11.90 25.43
C HIS A 195 -0.94 10.85 24.50
N GLY A 196 -1.68 10.42 23.49
CA GLY A 196 -1.25 9.38 22.54
C GLY A 196 0.00 9.78 21.75
N MET A 197 0.05 11.01 21.24
CA MET A 197 1.19 11.45 20.43
C MET A 197 2.42 11.85 21.26
N VAL A 198 2.28 12.24 22.52
CA VAL A 198 3.44 12.39 23.40
C VAL A 198 4.05 11.02 23.72
N MET A 199 3.22 10.01 24.02
CA MET A 199 3.70 8.63 24.19
C MET A 199 4.35 8.09 22.90
N TRP A 200 3.83 8.44 21.72
CA TRP A 200 4.43 8.11 20.42
C TRP A 200 5.85 8.68 20.30
N ASP A 201 6.05 9.95 20.67
CA ASP A 201 7.34 10.62 20.66
C ASP A 201 8.34 9.97 21.65
N GLU A 202 7.89 9.72 22.87
CA GLU A 202 8.69 9.07 23.93
C GLU A 202 9.17 7.68 23.51
N ILE A 203 8.28 6.89 22.88
CA ILE A 203 8.62 5.55 22.39
C ILE A 203 9.58 5.64 21.21
N ALA A 204 9.45 6.62 20.31
CA ALA A 204 10.42 6.82 19.25
C ALA A 204 11.83 7.06 19.82
N GLU A 205 11.95 7.88 20.86
CA GLU A 205 13.20 8.11 21.56
C GLU A 205 13.73 6.88 22.30
N GLU A 206 12.87 6.09 22.92
CA GLU A 206 13.25 4.81 23.54
C GLU A 206 13.83 3.85 22.50
N VAL A 207 13.10 3.62 21.39
CA VAL A 207 13.48 2.66 20.34
C VAL A 207 14.71 3.12 19.56
N SER A 208 14.91 4.42 19.37
CA SER A 208 16.09 4.93 18.65
C SER A 208 17.43 4.46 19.27
N LYS A 209 17.45 4.19 20.57
CA LYS A 209 18.65 3.69 21.29
C LYS A 209 19.03 2.26 20.87
N GLU A 210 18.08 1.50 20.31
CA GLU A 210 18.32 0.17 19.75
C GLU A 210 19.01 0.25 18.36
N PHE A 211 18.99 1.43 17.69
CA PHE A 211 19.45 1.67 16.31
C PHE A 211 20.41 2.88 16.22
N PRO A 212 21.58 2.84 16.87
CA PRO A 212 22.47 4.00 16.98
C PRO A 212 23.06 4.47 15.64
N ASP A 213 22.97 3.68 14.59
CA ASP A 213 23.43 4.00 13.24
C ASP A 213 22.33 4.59 12.33
N VAL A 214 21.11 4.76 12.85
CA VAL A 214 20.02 5.44 12.15
C VAL A 214 19.93 6.88 12.63
N THR A 215 20.03 7.81 11.69
CA THR A 215 19.75 9.23 11.98
C THR A 215 18.26 9.46 11.91
N TRP A 216 17.67 10.06 12.93
CA TRP A 216 16.24 10.33 12.94
C TRP A 216 15.90 11.75 13.39
N ASP A 217 14.77 12.25 12.92
CA ASP A 217 14.15 13.48 13.37
C ASP A 217 12.66 13.29 13.61
N LYS A 218 12.05 14.27 14.31
CA LYS A 218 10.64 14.32 14.58
C LYS A 218 10.01 15.52 13.87
N MET A 219 8.84 15.31 13.26
CA MET A 219 8.14 16.38 12.54
C MET A 219 6.63 16.35 12.78
N LEU A 220 6.02 17.51 12.99
CA LEU A 220 4.57 17.63 13.04
C LEU A 220 3.98 17.34 11.65
N VAL A 221 2.83 16.67 11.60
CA VAL A 221 2.22 16.20 10.34
C VAL A 221 1.97 17.31 9.32
N ASP A 222 1.55 18.48 9.78
CA ASP A 222 1.36 19.65 8.92
C ASP A 222 2.70 20.18 8.35
N ALA A 223 3.76 20.23 9.15
CA ALA A 223 5.09 20.57 8.68
C ALA A 223 5.66 19.51 7.72
N MET A 224 5.29 18.23 7.90
CA MET A 224 5.67 17.15 6.99
C MET A 224 5.12 17.38 5.59
N THR A 225 3.87 17.80 5.42
CA THR A 225 3.32 18.12 4.09
C THR A 225 4.11 19.20 3.37
N VAL A 226 4.57 20.23 4.11
CA VAL A 226 5.46 21.27 3.59
C VAL A 226 6.81 20.69 3.18
N ARG A 227 7.43 19.84 4.03
CA ARG A 227 8.73 19.22 3.74
C ARG A 227 8.66 18.30 2.52
N MET A 228 7.60 17.49 2.40
CA MET A 228 7.36 16.61 1.25
C MET A 228 7.29 17.40 -0.07
N THR A 229 6.72 18.61 -0.03
CA THR A 229 6.54 19.46 -1.21
C THR A 229 7.79 20.29 -1.54
N LEU A 230 8.43 20.92 -0.52
CA LEU A 230 9.50 21.86 -0.75
C LEU A 230 10.91 21.25 -0.71
N LYS A 231 11.10 20.12 -0.03
CA LYS A 231 12.39 19.46 0.17
C LYS A 231 12.26 17.94 0.06
N PRO A 232 11.69 17.40 -1.04
CA PRO A 232 11.43 15.96 -1.18
C PRO A 232 12.69 15.12 -0.98
N GLN A 233 13.82 15.55 -1.51
CA GLN A 233 15.11 14.84 -1.42
C GLN A 233 15.67 14.73 0.01
N SER A 234 15.11 15.45 0.99
CA SER A 234 15.52 15.38 2.40
C SER A 234 14.90 14.20 3.15
N LEU A 235 13.94 13.49 2.55
CA LEU A 235 13.21 12.39 3.14
C LEU A 235 13.73 11.04 2.63
N ASP A 236 13.60 10.00 3.46
CA ASP A 236 13.97 8.62 3.14
C ASP A 236 12.95 7.63 3.69
N THR A 237 13.01 7.28 4.98
CA THR A 237 11.96 6.53 5.65
C THR A 237 11.12 7.45 6.52
N ILE A 238 9.82 7.25 6.51
CA ILE A 238 8.86 8.06 7.27
C ILE A 238 7.98 7.09 8.05
N VAL A 239 7.81 7.28 9.36
CA VAL A 239 6.84 6.53 10.15
C VAL A 239 5.75 7.45 10.68
N ALA A 240 4.50 7.02 10.57
CA ALA A 240 3.36 7.79 11.03
C ALA A 240 2.24 6.88 11.55
N THR A 241 1.33 7.47 12.33
CA THR A 241 0.11 6.80 12.78
C THR A 241 -0.77 6.43 11.60
N ASN A 242 -1.76 5.61 11.84
CA ASN A 242 -2.67 5.10 10.81
C ASN A 242 -3.27 6.23 9.96
N LEU A 243 -3.93 7.21 10.56
CA LEU A 243 -4.55 8.32 9.83
C LEU A 243 -3.52 9.27 9.19
N HIS A 244 -2.46 9.63 9.92
CA HIS A 244 -1.46 10.56 9.38
C HIS A 244 -0.74 9.96 8.16
N ALA A 245 -0.38 8.69 8.22
CA ALA A 245 0.29 8.01 7.11
C ALA A 245 -0.64 7.83 5.90
N ASP A 246 -1.94 7.61 6.12
CA ASP A 246 -2.92 7.52 5.05
C ASP A 246 -2.94 8.81 4.23
N ILE A 247 -3.11 9.95 4.89
CA ILE A 247 -3.11 11.27 4.25
C ILE A 247 -1.77 11.58 3.55
N LEU A 248 -0.65 11.30 4.24
CA LEU A 248 0.68 11.61 3.70
C LEU A 248 1.05 10.72 2.51
N SER A 249 0.59 9.48 2.46
CA SER A 249 0.90 8.58 1.35
C SER A 249 0.12 8.91 0.08
N ASP A 250 -1.10 9.44 0.21
CA ASP A 250 -1.85 9.94 -0.94
C ASP A 250 -1.18 11.20 -1.51
N LEU A 251 -0.73 12.10 -0.64
CA LEU A 251 0.10 13.23 -1.07
C LEU A 251 1.39 12.73 -1.75
N ALA A 252 2.07 11.74 -1.19
CA ALA A 252 3.28 11.17 -1.78
C ALA A 252 3.03 10.59 -3.18
N GLY A 253 1.94 9.82 -3.35
CA GLY A 253 1.52 9.29 -4.65
C GLY A 253 1.26 10.39 -5.68
N ALA A 254 0.55 11.44 -5.28
CA ALA A 254 0.30 12.60 -6.13
C ALA A 254 1.62 13.31 -6.52
N LEU A 255 2.55 13.49 -5.57
CA LEU A 255 3.86 14.09 -5.83
C LEU A 255 4.76 13.19 -6.71
N ALA A 256 4.55 11.88 -6.70
CA ALA A 256 5.24 10.94 -7.60
C ALA A 256 4.62 10.87 -9.01
N GLY A 257 3.49 11.55 -9.23
CA GLY A 257 2.83 11.69 -10.52
C GLY A 257 1.42 11.13 -10.60
N SER A 258 1.10 10.05 -9.92
CA SER A 258 -0.26 9.46 -9.87
C SER A 258 -0.38 8.43 -8.73
N LEU A 259 -1.57 8.31 -8.15
CA LEU A 259 -1.92 7.18 -7.27
C LEU A 259 -1.91 5.85 -8.05
N GLY A 260 -2.10 5.89 -9.37
CA GLY A 260 -2.06 4.71 -10.24
C GLY A 260 -0.69 4.05 -10.36
N VAL A 261 0.38 4.64 -9.80
CA VAL A 261 1.73 4.06 -9.79
C VAL A 261 2.18 3.61 -8.40
N ALA A 262 1.44 3.89 -7.34
CA ALA A 262 1.85 3.68 -5.96
C ALA A 262 1.31 2.35 -5.39
N PRO A 263 2.17 1.49 -4.80
CA PRO A 263 1.80 0.23 -4.19
C PRO A 263 1.64 0.36 -2.67
N THR A 264 1.08 -0.69 -2.07
CA THR A 264 0.97 -0.85 -0.62
C THR A 264 1.17 -2.32 -0.23
N ALA A 265 1.91 -2.55 0.86
CA ALA A 265 2.03 -3.84 1.49
C ALA A 265 1.52 -3.78 2.94
N ASN A 266 0.50 -4.58 3.28
CA ASN A 266 0.02 -4.80 4.65
C ASN A 266 0.70 -6.05 5.19
N ILE A 267 1.63 -5.89 6.10
CA ILE A 267 2.57 -6.94 6.48
C ILE A 267 2.34 -7.39 7.93
N ASP A 268 2.27 -8.70 8.15
CA ASP A 268 2.62 -9.32 9.42
C ASP A 268 4.13 -9.58 9.44
N PRO A 269 4.93 -8.73 10.10
CA PRO A 269 6.40 -8.86 10.07
C PRO A 269 6.93 -10.15 10.68
N GLU A 270 6.17 -10.76 11.58
CA GLU A 270 6.48 -12.05 12.21
C GLU A 270 6.10 -13.25 11.33
N ARG A 271 5.42 -13.01 10.19
CA ARG A 271 5.00 -14.05 9.21
C ARG A 271 4.18 -15.20 9.82
N ARG A 272 3.34 -14.90 10.80
CA ARG A 272 2.41 -15.87 11.40
C ARG A 272 1.19 -16.10 10.52
N PHE A 273 0.85 -15.09 9.70
CA PHE A 273 -0.28 -15.05 8.80
C PHE A 273 0.13 -14.50 7.43
N PRO A 274 -0.67 -14.75 6.37
CA PRO A 274 -0.40 -14.16 5.07
C PRO A 274 -0.47 -12.62 5.13
N SER A 275 0.49 -11.98 4.48
CA SER A 275 0.47 -10.55 4.25
C SER A 275 -0.37 -10.20 3.02
N MET A 276 -0.94 -8.98 2.98
CA MET A 276 -1.78 -8.52 1.89
C MET A 276 -1.14 -7.38 1.13
N PHE A 277 -1.12 -7.48 -0.19
CA PHE A 277 -0.50 -6.54 -1.12
C PHE A 277 -1.56 -5.94 -2.03
N GLU A 278 -1.64 -4.61 -2.09
CA GLU A 278 -2.68 -3.89 -2.83
C GLU A 278 -2.13 -2.59 -3.46
N PRO A 279 -2.65 -2.13 -4.60
CA PRO A 279 -2.44 -0.75 -5.05
C PRO A 279 -2.98 0.25 -4.01
N ILE A 280 -2.39 1.46 -3.96
CA ILE A 280 -2.88 2.50 -3.04
C ILE A 280 -4.18 3.13 -3.51
N HIS A 281 -4.43 3.14 -4.84
CA HIS A 281 -5.63 3.74 -5.43
C HIS A 281 -6.91 3.02 -5.00
N GLY A 282 -8.03 3.74 -4.97
CA GLY A 282 -9.36 3.19 -4.73
C GLY A 282 -9.95 2.47 -5.96
N SER A 283 -11.24 2.22 -5.88
CA SER A 283 -12.01 1.49 -6.90
C SER A 283 -12.23 2.25 -8.22
N ALA A 284 -12.11 3.59 -8.23
CA ALA A 284 -12.18 4.45 -9.42
C ALA A 284 -13.34 4.09 -10.39
N PHE A 285 -14.56 4.08 -9.88
CA PHE A 285 -15.75 3.67 -10.65
C PHE A 285 -16.01 4.52 -11.90
N ASP A 286 -15.53 5.74 -11.93
CA ASP A 286 -15.63 6.66 -13.07
C ASP A 286 -14.90 6.14 -14.32
N ILE A 287 -13.86 5.31 -14.15
CA ILE A 287 -13.11 4.71 -15.25
C ILE A 287 -13.27 3.19 -15.36
N THR A 288 -14.06 2.56 -14.49
CA THR A 288 -14.30 1.11 -14.50
C THR A 288 -14.84 0.65 -15.86
N GLY A 289 -14.22 -0.40 -16.42
CA GLY A 289 -14.60 -1.01 -17.69
C GLY A 289 -14.20 -0.21 -18.94
N LYS A 290 -13.51 0.93 -18.79
CA LYS A 290 -13.02 1.72 -19.93
C LYS A 290 -11.68 1.25 -20.48
N GLY A 291 -10.99 0.32 -19.81
CA GLY A 291 -9.70 -0.22 -20.23
C GLY A 291 -8.55 0.79 -20.16
N ILE A 292 -8.67 1.80 -19.29
CA ILE A 292 -7.68 2.88 -19.13
C ILE A 292 -7.08 2.97 -17.73
N ALA A 293 -7.44 2.04 -16.84
CA ALA A 293 -6.85 1.97 -15.50
C ALA A 293 -5.34 1.71 -15.59
N ASN A 294 -4.57 2.43 -14.79
CA ASN A 294 -3.11 2.27 -14.75
C ASN A 294 -2.73 0.98 -14.00
N PRO A 295 -2.10 -0.02 -14.65
CA PRO A 295 -1.73 -1.27 -13.99
C PRO A 295 -0.39 -1.19 -13.23
N VAL A 296 0.34 -0.09 -13.31
CA VAL A 296 1.70 0.05 -12.74
C VAL A 296 1.69 -0.15 -11.22
N ALA A 297 0.71 0.42 -10.50
CA ALA A 297 0.58 0.20 -9.08
C ALA A 297 0.42 -1.29 -8.74
N SER A 298 -0.38 -2.03 -9.52
CA SER A 298 -0.56 -3.47 -9.35
C SER A 298 0.72 -4.26 -9.63
N PHE A 299 1.49 -3.92 -10.65
CA PHE A 299 2.80 -4.54 -10.90
C PHE A 299 3.80 -4.28 -9.77
N TRP A 300 3.87 -3.05 -9.29
CA TRP A 300 4.76 -2.73 -8.17
C TRP A 300 4.30 -3.41 -6.87
N THR A 301 2.99 -3.52 -6.66
CA THR A 301 2.40 -4.32 -5.58
C THR A 301 2.81 -5.80 -5.68
N ALA A 302 2.76 -6.40 -6.88
CA ALA A 302 3.24 -7.75 -7.12
C ALA A 302 4.75 -7.88 -6.84
N SER A 303 5.54 -6.86 -7.19
CA SER A 303 6.97 -6.80 -6.86
C SER A 303 7.21 -6.80 -5.34
N GLN A 304 6.47 -6.01 -4.56
CA GLN A 304 6.56 -6.05 -3.09
C GLN A 304 6.17 -7.44 -2.53
N MET A 305 5.13 -8.06 -3.09
CA MET A 305 4.72 -9.41 -2.71
C MET A 305 5.84 -10.43 -2.97
N LEU A 306 6.47 -10.37 -4.14
CA LEU A 306 7.58 -11.25 -4.52
C LEU A 306 8.78 -11.07 -3.58
N ASP A 307 9.16 -9.83 -3.27
CA ASP A 307 10.24 -9.54 -2.34
C ASP A 307 9.92 -10.08 -0.93
N HIS A 308 8.70 -9.90 -0.47
CA HIS A 308 8.23 -10.47 0.80
C HIS A 308 8.30 -12.00 0.81
N LEU A 309 8.00 -12.68 -0.30
CA LEU A 309 8.11 -14.13 -0.43
C LEU A 309 9.55 -14.63 -0.57
N GLY A 310 10.53 -13.72 -0.68
CA GLY A 310 11.95 -14.03 -0.85
C GLY A 310 12.39 -14.16 -2.31
N GLU A 311 11.52 -13.85 -3.26
CA GLU A 311 11.78 -13.87 -4.70
C GLU A 311 12.34 -12.52 -5.20
N THR A 312 13.46 -12.10 -4.60
CA THR A 312 14.05 -10.76 -4.82
C THR A 312 14.46 -10.50 -6.27
N GLU A 313 14.98 -11.53 -6.98
CA GLU A 313 15.31 -11.37 -8.41
C GLU A 313 14.06 -11.23 -9.29
N ALA A 314 13.01 -11.98 -8.99
CA ALA A 314 11.72 -11.84 -9.69
C ALA A 314 11.12 -10.45 -9.45
N SER A 315 11.17 -9.96 -8.20
CA SER A 315 10.76 -8.61 -7.80
C SER A 315 11.54 -7.54 -8.57
N ALA A 316 12.88 -7.63 -8.56
CA ALA A 316 13.73 -6.67 -9.24
C ALA A 316 13.51 -6.67 -10.77
N ARG A 317 13.36 -7.85 -11.37
CA ARG A 317 13.07 -7.99 -12.81
C ARG A 317 11.75 -7.35 -13.18
N LEU A 318 10.70 -7.56 -12.38
CA LEU A 318 9.41 -6.93 -12.64
C LEU A 318 9.52 -5.40 -12.59
N MET A 319 10.23 -4.86 -11.61
CA MET A 319 10.41 -3.40 -11.51
C MET A 319 11.25 -2.84 -12.66
N ARG A 320 12.32 -3.51 -13.09
CA ARG A 320 13.09 -3.11 -14.28
C ARG A 320 12.22 -3.11 -15.55
N ALA A 321 11.32 -4.10 -15.70
CA ALA A 321 10.38 -4.15 -16.80
C ALA A 321 9.40 -2.97 -16.77
N VAL A 322 8.83 -2.66 -15.62
CA VAL A 322 7.96 -1.49 -15.42
C VAL A 322 8.68 -0.20 -15.77
N GLU A 323 9.88 0.03 -15.21
CA GLU A 323 10.68 1.24 -15.47
C GLU A 323 11.07 1.39 -16.94
N LYS A 324 11.37 0.29 -17.62
CA LYS A 324 11.64 0.28 -19.06
C LYS A 324 10.42 0.73 -19.87
N VAL A 325 9.24 0.23 -19.52
CA VAL A 325 7.98 0.53 -20.22
C VAL A 325 7.55 1.98 -19.98
N THR A 326 7.55 2.43 -18.73
CA THR A 326 7.22 3.82 -18.39
C THR A 326 8.23 4.79 -19.00
N GLY A 327 9.53 4.47 -18.93
CA GLY A 327 10.60 5.24 -19.55
C GLY A 327 10.53 5.34 -21.08
N ALA A 328 9.90 4.35 -21.74
CA ALA A 328 9.59 4.38 -23.17
C ALA A 328 8.34 5.21 -23.51
N GLY A 329 7.66 5.78 -22.51
CA GLY A 329 6.45 6.58 -22.69
C GLY A 329 5.18 5.76 -22.95
N ILE A 330 5.20 4.44 -22.71
CA ILE A 330 4.01 3.59 -22.81
C ILE A 330 3.25 3.69 -21.48
N THR A 331 2.41 4.70 -21.36
CA THR A 331 1.74 5.10 -20.13
C THR A 331 0.27 5.42 -20.35
N THR A 332 -0.52 5.27 -19.30
CA THR A 332 -1.96 5.52 -19.28
C THR A 332 -2.31 7.00 -19.11
N PRO A 333 -3.59 7.41 -19.34
CA PRO A 333 -4.00 8.81 -19.30
C PRO A 333 -3.78 9.54 -17.97
N ASP A 334 -3.83 8.86 -16.84
CA ASP A 334 -3.62 9.45 -15.50
C ASP A 334 -2.21 10.03 -15.29
N VAL A 335 -1.25 9.57 -16.09
CA VAL A 335 0.14 10.07 -16.12
C VAL A 335 0.50 10.74 -17.46
N GLY A 336 -0.51 11.17 -18.21
CA GLY A 336 -0.36 11.95 -19.44
C GLY A 336 -0.12 11.14 -20.72
N GLY A 337 -0.22 9.81 -20.66
CA GLY A 337 -0.11 8.93 -21.84
C GLY A 337 -1.44 8.69 -22.55
N THR A 338 -1.41 7.78 -23.52
CA THR A 338 -2.59 7.38 -24.31
C THR A 338 -2.78 5.86 -24.38
N ALA A 339 -1.89 5.10 -23.74
CA ALA A 339 -1.95 3.65 -23.73
C ALA A 339 -3.13 3.14 -22.88
N THR A 340 -3.69 2.02 -23.28
CA THR A 340 -4.69 1.30 -22.50
C THR A 340 -4.03 0.45 -21.41
N THR A 341 -4.81 -0.02 -20.43
CA THR A 341 -4.34 -1.02 -19.44
C THR A 341 -3.73 -2.23 -20.13
N LYS A 342 -4.34 -2.68 -21.24
CA LYS A 342 -3.88 -3.82 -22.02
C LYS A 342 -2.54 -3.56 -22.71
N ASP A 343 -2.36 -2.36 -23.27
CA ASP A 343 -1.10 -1.99 -23.96
C ASP A 343 0.06 -1.97 -23.00
N VAL A 344 -0.11 -1.33 -21.83
CA VAL A 344 0.91 -1.29 -20.76
C VAL A 344 1.22 -2.69 -20.25
N THR A 345 0.18 -3.52 -20.05
CA THR A 345 0.35 -4.91 -19.59
C THR A 345 1.15 -5.73 -20.62
N ALA A 346 0.80 -5.66 -21.88
CA ALA A 346 1.50 -6.38 -22.94
C ALA A 346 2.98 -5.96 -23.02
N ALA A 347 3.25 -4.65 -22.96
CA ALA A 347 4.62 -4.12 -22.97
C ALA A 347 5.45 -4.60 -21.76
N VAL A 348 4.88 -4.64 -20.56
CA VAL A 348 5.56 -5.13 -19.35
C VAL A 348 5.83 -6.65 -19.47
N VAL A 349 4.87 -7.43 -19.92
CA VAL A 349 5.04 -8.88 -20.17
C VAL A 349 6.15 -9.14 -21.19
N GLU A 350 6.20 -8.39 -22.29
CA GLU A 350 7.28 -8.48 -23.28
C GLU A 350 8.64 -8.10 -22.67
N ALA A 351 8.69 -7.01 -21.90
CA ALA A 351 9.90 -6.55 -21.23
C ALA A 351 10.44 -7.62 -20.25
N ILE A 352 9.59 -8.31 -19.50
CA ILE A 352 9.97 -9.40 -18.58
C ILE A 352 10.73 -10.51 -19.32
N HIS A 353 10.34 -10.83 -20.55
CA HIS A 353 10.98 -11.87 -21.37
C HIS A 353 12.27 -11.41 -22.03
N SER A 354 12.54 -10.11 -22.10
CA SER A 354 13.74 -9.60 -22.74
C SER A 354 15.01 -9.95 -21.95
N SER A 355 16.13 -10.14 -22.66
CA SER A 355 17.44 -10.42 -22.05
C SER A 355 18.05 -9.21 -21.32
N ASN A 356 17.55 -8.00 -21.60
CA ASN A 356 18.07 -6.73 -21.10
C ASN A 356 17.28 -6.18 -19.89
N VAL A 357 16.54 -7.04 -19.21
CA VAL A 357 15.75 -6.70 -18.02
C VAL A 357 16.05 -7.64 -16.87
#